data_70a278e6109204ede61c17f73c9ea813
#
_entry.id   70a278e6109204ede61c17f73c9ea813
#
_cell.length_a   1.000
_cell.length_b   1.000
_cell.length_c   1.000
_cell.angle_alpha   90.00
_cell.angle_beta   90.00
_cell.angle_gamma   90.00
#
_symmetry.space_group_name_H-M   'P 1'
#
loop_
_entity.id
_entity.type
_entity.pdbx_description
1 polymer ?
#
loop_
_entity_poly.entity_id
_entity_poly.type
_entity_poly.pdbx_seq_one_letter_code
_entity_poly.pdbx_strand_id
1 'polypeptide(L)'
;MTDRRFPAPGLARRLLAPIATLLGLVAGLSVLILPSPAPATADPTEFSAERAMISINRLADEPHSVLRREAHDRARDDVIGMFTDLGYTPTVHSDPMFDLSDPADKRIFDGLSAEQQATLKDTPTDTIVVDVPGKSERTMALMAHYDSATVEADENGHQQITDGTSLGAADDGYGVAAIVETLRALKAEGRQPENSLKIVITDGEEIGLVGARNEMRHHRADYENVDLVLNLEARGTSGPALMFETSSNNSAVAGYFLSHVEQPATGSLLPSLYARMPNTTDMAALIPEGFTVLNIAAIGEAEHYHHATDAPRYVDHSTLQHYGDQVLGLTRAWAFDGQAPTLTADGDLHFFQLWRGLTVRYPAAVGTGLGCLAIIAAIGAVAVRARSLRWKRVLGSVWGLTWRAAFASAVAGLVQFGAMAMKWAPESGLGPNPLLVGMFAGGTLIGVGLTVHFVARRWKEGLGQEAVAAVLLLLAAACVPLMVLVSGAAYVLVLPTLALALTALAPRRVRPVVGALAAFVIVAILAPAVLLIHEMLSLSAVWVTVFFAIVPVAPLALVLLQAGSRRTASGAGTVSGPASDDAPIAGPVTATA
;
A
#
# COMPACT_ATOMS: atom_id res chain seq x y z
N MET A 1 -51.32 14.79 29.58
CA MET A 1 -50.28 14.06 28.88
C MET A 1 -48.97 14.83 29.03
N THR A 2 -48.11 14.39 29.93
CA THR A 2 -46.85 15.06 30.28
C THR A 2 -45.86 14.99 29.14
N ASP A 3 -45.47 16.13 28.61
CA ASP A 3 -44.46 16.32 27.58
C ASP A 3 -43.08 15.85 28.12
N ARG A 4 -42.73 14.59 27.87
CA ARG A 4 -41.41 14.05 28.23
C ARG A 4 -40.36 14.66 27.27
N ARG A 5 -39.83 15.82 27.65
CA ARG A 5 -38.63 16.39 27.03
C ARG A 5 -37.46 15.42 27.28
N PHE A 6 -37.07 14.67 26.26
CA PHE A 6 -35.85 13.87 26.34
C PHE A 6 -34.68 14.82 26.52
N PRO A 7 -33.78 14.57 27.48
CA PRO A 7 -32.59 15.41 27.65
C PRO A 7 -31.78 15.42 26.37
N ALA A 8 -31.19 16.58 26.05
CA ALA A 8 -30.23 16.70 24.95
C ALA A 8 -29.12 15.65 25.12
N PRO A 9 -28.62 15.00 24.03
CA PRO A 9 -27.54 14.05 24.16
C PRO A 9 -26.39 14.73 24.89
N GLY A 10 -25.96 14.16 26.02
CA GLY A 10 -24.88 14.69 26.84
C GLY A 10 -23.59 14.89 26.00
N LEU A 11 -22.71 15.75 26.46
CA LEU A 11 -21.43 16.06 25.80
C LEU A 11 -20.69 14.79 25.32
N ALA A 12 -20.71 13.74 26.14
CA ALA A 12 -20.12 12.43 25.83
C ALA A 12 -20.60 11.85 24.48
N ARG A 13 -21.92 11.90 24.19
CA ARG A 13 -22.45 11.37 22.91
C ARG A 13 -22.02 12.17 21.67
N ARG A 14 -21.67 13.45 21.84
CA ARG A 14 -21.19 14.30 20.73
C ARG A 14 -19.72 14.06 20.44
N LEU A 15 -18.96 13.67 21.45
CA LEU A 15 -17.53 13.43 21.34
C LEU A 15 -17.21 12.00 20.87
N LEU A 16 -18.17 11.06 20.92
CA LEU A 16 -17.93 9.66 20.52
C LEU A 16 -17.33 9.53 19.12
N ALA A 17 -17.94 10.15 18.10
CA ALA A 17 -17.48 10.00 16.74
C ALA A 17 -16.15 10.76 16.46
N PRO A 18 -15.92 12.00 16.93
CA PRO A 18 -14.61 12.64 16.88
C PRO A 18 -13.50 11.84 17.57
N ILE A 19 -13.75 11.31 18.77
CA ILE A 19 -12.79 10.47 19.48
C ILE A 19 -12.51 9.19 18.70
N ALA A 20 -13.55 8.52 18.18
CA ALA A 20 -13.40 7.32 17.37
C ALA A 20 -12.62 7.60 16.06
N THR A 21 -12.79 8.77 15.45
CA THR A 21 -11.99 9.22 14.31
C THR A 21 -10.50 9.33 14.67
N LEU A 22 -10.19 9.97 15.79
CA LEU A 22 -8.81 10.09 16.26
C LEU A 22 -8.20 8.72 16.59
N LEU A 23 -8.95 7.86 17.27
CA LEU A 23 -8.51 6.50 17.58
C LEU A 23 -8.31 5.68 16.30
N GLY A 24 -9.19 5.83 15.30
CA GLY A 24 -9.03 5.20 14.00
C GLY A 24 -7.78 5.69 13.27
N LEU A 25 -7.46 6.99 13.35
CA LEU A 25 -6.23 7.55 12.78
C LEU A 25 -4.99 6.97 13.47
N VAL A 26 -4.95 6.97 14.79
CA VAL A 26 -3.84 6.38 15.56
C VAL A 26 -3.70 4.89 15.25
N ALA A 27 -4.81 4.15 15.22
CA ALA A 27 -4.80 2.73 14.88
C ALA A 27 -4.27 2.49 13.46
N GLY A 28 -4.82 3.17 12.46
CA GLY A 28 -4.40 3.01 11.07
C GLY A 28 -2.94 3.41 10.85
N LEU A 29 -2.49 4.54 11.41
CA LEU A 29 -1.09 4.95 11.28
C LEU A 29 -0.12 4.08 12.08
N SER A 30 -0.59 3.35 13.11
CA SER A 30 0.26 2.45 13.88
C SER A 30 0.88 1.32 13.06
N VAL A 31 0.31 0.97 11.90
CA VAL A 31 0.85 -0.04 10.99
C VAL A 31 2.15 0.39 10.30
N LEU A 32 2.43 1.70 10.30
CA LEU A 32 3.65 2.29 9.73
C LEU A 32 4.78 2.45 10.76
N ILE A 33 4.54 2.08 12.03
CA ILE A 33 5.56 2.17 13.08
C ILE A 33 6.51 0.98 12.93
N LEU A 34 7.75 1.30 12.61
CA LEU A 34 8.82 0.31 12.47
C LEU A 34 9.37 -0.15 13.83
N PRO A 35 9.97 -1.35 13.90
CA PRO A 35 10.73 -1.78 15.07
C PRO A 35 11.98 -0.92 15.24
N SER A 36 12.51 -0.88 16.45
CA SER A 36 13.84 -0.31 16.67
C SER A 36 14.91 -1.27 16.14
N PRO A 37 15.98 -0.77 15.49
CA PRO A 37 17.05 -1.62 15.00
C PRO A 37 17.74 -2.35 16.15
N ALA A 38 17.93 -3.66 16.01
CA ALA A 38 18.63 -4.48 16.98
C ALA A 38 20.15 -4.31 16.84
N PRO A 39 20.90 -4.16 17.94
CA PRO A 39 22.34 -4.01 17.91
C PRO A 39 23.04 -5.30 17.49
N ALA A 40 24.30 -5.22 17.06
CA ALA A 40 25.11 -6.38 16.68
C ALA A 40 25.26 -7.41 17.83
N THR A 41 25.10 -6.97 19.08
CA THR A 41 25.15 -7.80 20.29
C THR A 41 23.83 -8.46 20.66
N ALA A 42 22.76 -8.26 19.87
CA ALA A 42 21.47 -8.93 20.07
C ALA A 42 21.61 -10.46 20.02
N ASP A 43 20.59 -11.18 20.53
CA ASP A 43 20.57 -12.63 20.51
C ASP A 43 21.00 -13.17 19.13
N PRO A 44 21.93 -14.12 19.07
CA PRO A 44 22.41 -14.64 17.80
C PRO A 44 21.34 -15.37 16.98
N THR A 45 20.24 -15.80 17.57
CA THR A 45 19.11 -16.40 16.84
C THR A 45 18.13 -15.37 16.29
N GLU A 46 18.23 -14.11 16.70
CA GLU A 46 17.38 -13.02 16.21
C GLU A 46 18.05 -12.24 15.08
N PHE A 47 17.26 -11.59 14.25
CA PHE A 47 17.74 -10.67 13.21
C PHE A 47 18.33 -9.41 13.86
N SER A 48 19.44 -8.91 13.33
CA SER A 48 20.02 -7.65 13.74
C SER A 48 20.34 -6.77 12.53
N ALA A 49 19.71 -5.61 12.47
CA ALA A 49 20.00 -4.64 11.43
C ALA A 49 21.47 -4.19 11.45
N GLU A 50 22.09 -4.04 12.62
CA GLU A 50 23.51 -3.66 12.69
C GLU A 50 24.44 -4.75 12.13
N ARG A 51 24.12 -6.04 12.30
CA ARG A 51 24.87 -7.12 11.68
C ARG A 51 24.62 -7.18 10.17
N ALA A 52 23.37 -7.01 9.75
CA ALA A 52 22.99 -7.00 8.33
C ALA A 52 23.65 -5.84 7.56
N MET A 53 23.85 -4.67 8.20
CA MET A 53 24.58 -3.54 7.61
C MET A 53 26.02 -3.88 7.23
N ILE A 54 26.64 -4.90 7.83
CA ILE A 54 27.97 -5.36 7.41
C ILE A 54 27.94 -5.88 5.97
N SER A 55 26.93 -6.66 5.63
CA SER A 55 26.72 -7.17 4.26
C SER A 55 26.43 -6.03 3.28
N ILE A 56 25.56 -5.09 3.64
CA ILE A 56 25.27 -3.92 2.79
C ILE A 56 26.53 -3.10 2.53
N ASN A 57 27.31 -2.79 3.57
CA ASN A 57 28.55 -2.01 3.40
C ASN A 57 29.60 -2.74 2.56
N ARG A 58 29.61 -4.07 2.55
CA ARG A 58 30.51 -4.87 1.75
C ARG A 58 30.09 -4.90 0.29
N LEU A 59 28.79 -5.08 0.01
CA LEU A 59 28.23 -5.13 -1.35
C LEU A 59 28.25 -3.74 -2.01
N ALA A 60 27.80 -2.71 -1.30
CA ALA A 60 27.59 -1.37 -1.81
C ALA A 60 28.82 -0.43 -1.60
N ASP A 61 30.03 -0.96 -1.74
CA ASP A 61 31.27 -0.18 -1.63
C ASP A 61 31.48 0.73 -2.84
N GLU A 62 31.11 0.25 -4.02
CA GLU A 62 31.15 0.97 -5.29
C GLU A 62 29.98 0.56 -6.22
N PRO A 63 29.62 1.38 -7.23
CA PRO A 63 28.65 0.98 -8.23
C PRO A 63 29.11 -0.27 -8.98
N HIS A 64 28.27 -1.29 -9.04
CA HIS A 64 28.61 -2.63 -9.55
C HIS A 64 27.57 -3.19 -10.52
N SER A 65 27.09 -2.32 -11.42
CA SER A 65 26.20 -2.75 -12.51
C SER A 65 26.90 -3.75 -13.44
N VAL A 66 26.14 -4.53 -14.20
CA VAL A 66 26.68 -5.49 -15.18
C VAL A 66 27.62 -4.87 -16.23
N LEU A 67 27.54 -3.56 -16.44
CA LEU A 67 28.42 -2.80 -17.34
C LEU A 67 29.76 -2.41 -16.69
N ARG A 68 29.88 -2.46 -15.36
CA ARG A 68 31.10 -2.17 -14.60
C ARG A 68 31.84 -3.45 -14.21
N ARG A 69 32.30 -4.20 -15.20
CA ARG A 69 32.75 -5.59 -15.07
C ARG A 69 33.65 -5.89 -13.86
N GLU A 70 34.68 -5.08 -13.61
CA GLU A 70 35.59 -5.34 -12.51
C GLU A 70 34.93 -5.16 -11.12
N ALA A 71 34.08 -4.14 -10.97
CA ALA A 71 33.32 -3.90 -9.75
C ALA A 71 32.22 -4.97 -9.57
N HIS A 72 31.57 -5.34 -10.65
CA HIS A 72 30.55 -6.39 -10.68
C HIS A 72 31.12 -7.76 -10.28
N ASP A 73 32.29 -8.15 -10.83
CA ASP A 73 32.96 -9.39 -10.45
C ASP A 73 33.37 -9.37 -8.96
N ARG A 74 33.81 -8.20 -8.43
CA ARG A 74 34.06 -8.06 -6.97
C ARG A 74 32.80 -8.21 -6.15
N ALA A 75 31.69 -7.60 -6.53
CA ALA A 75 30.40 -7.73 -5.85
C ALA A 75 29.93 -9.20 -5.79
N ARG A 76 30.02 -9.93 -6.94
CA ARG A 76 29.77 -11.38 -6.97
C ARG A 76 30.64 -12.13 -5.96
N ASP A 77 31.95 -11.90 -6.00
CA ASP A 77 32.91 -12.59 -5.13
C ASP A 77 32.67 -12.23 -3.65
N ASP A 78 32.27 -11.00 -3.35
CA ASP A 78 31.86 -10.57 -2.02
C ASP A 78 30.61 -11.29 -1.51
N VAL A 79 29.58 -11.46 -2.34
CA VAL A 79 28.39 -12.23 -2.00
C VAL A 79 28.74 -13.71 -1.77
N ILE A 80 29.54 -14.32 -2.65
CA ILE A 80 30.07 -15.69 -2.43
C ILE A 80 30.80 -15.78 -1.10
N GLY A 81 31.64 -14.79 -0.79
CA GLY A 81 32.38 -14.71 0.46
C GLY A 81 31.47 -14.63 1.68
N MET A 82 30.38 -13.84 1.65
CA MET A 82 29.40 -13.76 2.75
C MET A 82 28.82 -15.11 3.12
N PHE A 83 28.43 -15.93 2.14
CA PHE A 83 27.90 -17.27 2.38
C PHE A 83 29.01 -18.26 2.81
N THR A 84 30.20 -18.14 2.24
CA THR A 84 31.35 -18.98 2.61
C THR A 84 31.79 -18.71 4.05
N ASP A 85 31.80 -17.45 4.50
CA ASP A 85 32.11 -17.06 5.88
C ASP A 85 31.10 -17.66 6.88
N LEU A 86 29.86 -17.88 6.46
CA LEU A 86 28.85 -18.62 7.21
C LEU A 86 29.04 -20.14 7.12
N GLY A 87 29.99 -20.63 6.31
CA GLY A 87 30.29 -22.06 6.13
C GLY A 87 29.34 -22.79 5.19
N TYR A 88 28.69 -22.07 4.30
CA TYR A 88 27.96 -22.64 3.14
C TYR A 88 28.91 -22.78 1.95
N THR A 89 28.48 -23.54 0.96
CA THR A 89 29.24 -23.76 -0.29
C THR A 89 28.40 -23.26 -1.46
N PRO A 90 28.58 -22.00 -1.87
CA PRO A 90 27.87 -21.47 -3.03
C PRO A 90 28.25 -22.18 -4.33
N THR A 91 27.29 -22.35 -5.21
CA THR A 91 27.49 -22.75 -6.62
C THR A 91 27.15 -21.55 -7.50
N VAL A 92 27.87 -21.35 -8.58
CA VAL A 92 27.58 -20.29 -9.56
C VAL A 92 27.03 -20.94 -10.82
N HIS A 93 25.82 -20.54 -11.21
CA HIS A 93 25.27 -20.84 -12.52
C HIS A 93 25.70 -19.74 -13.48
N SER A 94 26.56 -20.10 -14.41
CA SER A 94 27.18 -19.16 -15.37
C SER A 94 26.59 -19.42 -16.75
N ASP A 95 25.72 -18.55 -17.21
CA ASP A 95 25.00 -18.68 -18.47
C ASP A 95 25.24 -17.48 -19.38
N PRO A 96 25.07 -17.61 -20.71
CA PRO A 96 25.11 -16.45 -21.60
C PRO A 96 24.11 -15.39 -21.16
N MET A 97 24.55 -14.13 -21.04
CA MET A 97 23.67 -13.04 -20.58
C MET A 97 22.44 -12.88 -21.46
N PHE A 98 22.58 -13.02 -22.80
CA PHE A 98 21.46 -12.90 -23.73
C PHE A 98 21.37 -14.11 -24.66
N ASP A 99 20.19 -14.69 -24.76
CA ASP A 99 19.81 -15.57 -25.86
C ASP A 99 19.18 -14.72 -26.97
N LEU A 100 19.99 -14.39 -27.99
CA LEU A 100 19.51 -13.55 -29.10
C LEU A 100 18.47 -14.23 -30.01
N SER A 101 18.13 -15.50 -29.76
CA SER A 101 16.97 -16.15 -30.35
C SER A 101 15.67 -15.85 -29.62
N ASP A 102 15.76 -15.44 -28.34
CA ASP A 102 14.61 -14.97 -27.54
C ASP A 102 14.27 -13.51 -27.90
N PRO A 103 13.02 -13.20 -28.32
CA PRO A 103 12.63 -11.84 -28.69
C PRO A 103 12.77 -10.81 -27.56
N ALA A 104 12.69 -11.21 -26.28
CA ALA A 104 12.83 -10.31 -25.15
C ALA A 104 14.31 -9.93 -24.96
N ASP A 105 15.20 -10.92 -24.91
CA ASP A 105 16.65 -10.71 -24.83
C ASP A 105 17.17 -9.90 -26.00
N LYS A 106 16.72 -10.27 -27.21
CA LYS A 106 17.08 -9.53 -28.41
C LYS A 106 16.66 -8.06 -28.38
N ARG A 107 15.48 -7.77 -27.85
CA ARG A 107 14.98 -6.38 -27.71
C ARG A 107 15.85 -5.56 -26.76
N ILE A 108 16.25 -6.15 -25.64
CA ILE A 108 17.13 -5.50 -24.66
C ILE A 108 18.48 -5.25 -25.32
N PHE A 109 19.08 -6.29 -25.91
CA PHE A 109 20.37 -6.21 -26.55
C PHE A 109 20.40 -5.20 -27.70
N ASP A 110 19.39 -5.18 -28.58
CA ASP A 110 19.28 -4.20 -29.68
C ASP A 110 19.09 -2.75 -29.17
N GLY A 111 18.61 -2.56 -27.95
CA GLY A 111 18.48 -1.26 -27.29
C GLY A 111 19.79 -0.70 -26.72
N LEU A 112 20.81 -1.55 -26.59
CA LEU A 112 22.12 -1.16 -26.08
C LEU A 112 22.93 -0.40 -27.14
N SER A 113 23.83 0.48 -26.71
CA SER A 113 24.82 1.09 -27.57
C SER A 113 25.80 0.04 -28.12
N ALA A 114 26.49 0.33 -29.24
CA ALA A 114 27.45 -0.59 -29.80
C ALA A 114 28.61 -0.96 -28.84
N GLU A 115 29.00 -0.06 -27.95
CA GLU A 115 30.01 -0.29 -26.91
C GLU A 115 29.46 -1.23 -25.82
N GLN A 116 28.25 -1.00 -25.34
CA GLN A 116 27.56 -1.87 -24.35
C GLN A 116 27.33 -3.28 -24.94
N GLN A 117 26.87 -3.36 -26.19
CA GLN A 117 26.75 -4.65 -26.91
C GLN A 117 28.09 -5.40 -26.98
N ALA A 118 29.18 -4.70 -27.28
CA ALA A 118 30.51 -5.30 -27.33
C ALA A 118 30.96 -5.81 -25.94
N THR A 119 30.62 -5.07 -24.87
CA THR A 119 30.94 -5.46 -23.51
C THR A 119 30.14 -6.67 -23.07
N LEU A 120 28.81 -6.70 -23.33
CA LEU A 120 27.93 -7.72 -22.77
C LEU A 120 27.74 -8.96 -23.66
N LYS A 121 28.14 -8.92 -24.92
CA LYS A 121 27.92 -10.02 -25.89
C LYS A 121 28.44 -11.37 -25.41
N ASP A 122 29.64 -11.36 -24.85
CA ASP A 122 30.35 -12.56 -24.41
C ASP A 122 30.48 -12.62 -22.87
N THR A 123 29.70 -11.76 -22.16
CA THR A 123 29.66 -11.72 -20.72
C THR A 123 28.60 -12.69 -20.21
N PRO A 124 28.90 -13.58 -19.24
CA PRO A 124 27.89 -14.40 -18.62
C PRO A 124 27.09 -13.61 -17.59
N THR A 125 25.91 -14.11 -17.25
CA THR A 125 25.28 -13.90 -15.95
C THR A 125 25.80 -14.94 -14.98
N ASP A 126 26.07 -14.55 -13.74
CA ASP A 126 26.60 -15.43 -12.70
C ASP A 126 25.62 -15.48 -11.50
N THR A 127 24.56 -16.28 -11.61
CA THR A 127 23.62 -16.48 -10.50
C THR A 127 24.25 -17.34 -9.40
N ILE A 128 24.22 -16.86 -8.16
CA ILE A 128 24.81 -17.55 -7.00
C ILE A 128 23.72 -18.36 -6.31
N VAL A 129 23.93 -19.67 -6.18
CA VAL A 129 22.98 -20.61 -5.56
C VAL A 129 23.61 -21.26 -4.33
N VAL A 130 22.83 -21.29 -3.22
CA VAL A 130 23.21 -22.01 -2.01
C VAL A 130 22.07 -22.95 -1.59
N ASP A 131 22.34 -24.25 -1.54
CA ASP A 131 21.40 -25.22 -1.02
C ASP A 131 21.65 -25.48 0.48
N VAL A 132 20.57 -25.38 1.27
CA VAL A 132 20.56 -25.70 2.70
C VAL A 132 19.66 -26.91 2.91
N PRO A 133 20.20 -28.13 2.93
CA PRO A 133 19.40 -29.34 3.00
C PRO A 133 18.69 -29.49 4.34
N GLY A 134 17.39 -29.71 4.29
CA GLY A 134 16.56 -30.13 5.40
C GLY A 134 16.45 -31.66 5.50
N LYS A 135 15.55 -32.14 6.34
CA LYS A 135 15.17 -33.57 6.38
C LYS A 135 14.18 -33.93 5.26
N SER A 136 13.47 -32.93 4.74
CA SER A 136 12.53 -33.01 3.63
C SER A 136 13.11 -32.29 2.41
N GLU A 137 12.83 -32.80 1.21
CA GLU A 137 13.19 -32.15 -0.06
C GLU A 137 12.31 -30.93 -0.39
N ARG A 138 11.18 -30.76 0.32
CA ARG A 138 10.32 -29.59 0.14
C ARG A 138 11.11 -28.31 0.44
N THR A 139 11.11 -27.38 -0.49
CA THR A 139 12.05 -26.28 -0.47
C THR A 139 11.33 -24.92 -0.52
N MET A 140 11.80 -24.00 0.29
CA MET A 140 11.52 -22.57 0.14
C MET A 140 12.76 -21.88 -0.45
N ALA A 141 12.59 -21.20 -1.58
CA ALA A 141 13.64 -20.37 -2.15
C ALA A 141 13.57 -18.94 -1.60
N LEU A 142 14.72 -18.39 -1.24
CA LEU A 142 14.92 -16.98 -0.94
C LEU A 142 15.68 -16.37 -2.10
N MET A 143 15.15 -15.31 -2.70
CA MET A 143 15.69 -14.71 -3.91
C MET A 143 15.93 -13.22 -3.72
N ALA A 144 17.04 -12.73 -4.27
CA ALA A 144 17.47 -11.34 -4.30
C ALA A 144 18.41 -11.16 -5.49
N HIS A 145 18.77 -9.92 -5.86
CA HIS A 145 19.79 -9.70 -6.89
C HIS A 145 21.01 -8.96 -6.34
N TYR A 146 22.16 -9.08 -7.00
CA TYR A 146 23.37 -8.42 -6.53
C TYR A 146 23.90 -7.36 -7.50
N ASP A 147 23.38 -7.26 -8.70
CA ASP A 147 23.76 -6.19 -9.63
C ASP A 147 23.09 -4.87 -9.24
N SER A 148 23.85 -3.77 -9.32
CA SER A 148 23.29 -2.44 -9.11
C SER A 148 22.74 -1.86 -10.43
N ALA A 149 21.86 -0.85 -10.30
CA ALA A 149 21.10 -0.28 -11.41
C ALA A 149 21.97 0.14 -12.61
N THR A 150 21.54 -0.28 -13.80
CA THR A 150 22.04 0.18 -15.10
C THR A 150 21.16 1.25 -15.72
N VAL A 151 19.93 1.43 -15.22
CA VAL A 151 18.95 2.37 -15.78
C VAL A 151 18.93 3.63 -14.96
N GLU A 152 19.28 4.75 -15.56
CA GLU A 152 19.22 6.07 -14.95
C GLU A 152 18.34 7.01 -15.76
N ALA A 153 17.75 8.01 -15.10
CA ALA A 153 17.04 9.06 -15.78
C ALA A 153 18.00 10.16 -16.25
N ASP A 154 17.92 10.57 -17.53
CA ASP A 154 18.66 11.72 -18.05
C ASP A 154 18.13 13.03 -17.47
N GLU A 155 18.72 14.17 -17.84
CA GLU A 155 18.32 15.50 -17.40
C GLU A 155 16.86 15.86 -17.75
N ASN A 156 16.24 15.12 -18.66
CA ASN A 156 14.85 15.30 -19.08
C ASN A 156 13.92 14.24 -18.49
N GLY A 157 14.46 13.29 -17.69
CA GLY A 157 13.72 12.19 -17.08
C GLY A 157 13.52 10.97 -17.98
N HIS A 158 14.15 10.92 -19.17
CA HIS A 158 14.09 9.73 -20.01
C HIS A 158 15.02 8.65 -19.45
N GLN A 159 14.52 7.44 -19.34
CA GLN A 159 15.30 6.29 -18.91
C GLN A 159 16.36 5.95 -19.95
N GLN A 160 17.60 5.83 -19.53
CA GLN A 160 18.73 5.44 -20.37
C GLN A 160 19.52 4.34 -19.68
N ILE A 161 20.03 3.40 -20.46
CA ILE A 161 20.98 2.40 -19.97
C ILE A 161 22.36 3.04 -19.93
N THR A 162 22.92 3.12 -18.73
CA THR A 162 24.24 3.71 -18.44
C THR A 162 25.09 2.70 -17.67
N ASP A 163 26.33 3.06 -17.35
CA ASP A 163 27.17 2.26 -16.44
C ASP A 163 26.62 2.21 -15.01
N GLY A 164 25.61 3.01 -14.71
CA GLY A 164 25.02 3.14 -13.38
C GLY A 164 25.89 3.92 -12.39
N THR A 165 25.22 4.66 -11.50
CA THR A 165 25.88 5.37 -10.38
C THR A 165 25.37 4.88 -9.02
N SER A 166 24.28 4.10 -8.98
CA SER A 166 23.75 3.47 -7.77
C SER A 166 24.78 2.52 -7.18
N LEU A 167 24.92 2.56 -5.85
CA LEU A 167 25.70 1.59 -5.11
C LEU A 167 24.90 0.33 -4.78
N GLY A 168 23.59 0.29 -5.05
CA GLY A 168 22.77 -0.87 -4.76
C GLY A 168 22.61 -1.17 -3.25
N ALA A 169 22.65 -0.15 -2.39
CA ALA A 169 22.63 -0.36 -0.94
C ALA A 169 21.25 -0.80 -0.44
N ALA A 170 20.19 -0.27 -1.02
CA ALA A 170 18.84 -0.74 -0.80
C ALA A 170 18.44 -1.72 -1.91
N ASP A 171 18.71 -1.40 -3.13
CA ASP A 171 18.32 -2.12 -4.34
C ASP A 171 19.51 -2.89 -4.97
N ASP A 172 19.79 -4.20 -4.63
CA ASP A 172 19.01 -4.98 -3.66
C ASP A 172 19.87 -5.43 -2.46
N GLY A 173 20.67 -4.50 -1.93
CA GLY A 173 21.45 -4.75 -0.72
C GLY A 173 20.59 -5.13 0.50
N TYR A 174 19.33 -4.66 0.58
CA TYR A 174 18.37 -5.10 1.59
C TYR A 174 18.10 -6.59 1.51
N GLY A 175 17.79 -7.10 0.32
CA GLY A 175 17.48 -8.50 0.10
C GLY A 175 18.67 -9.41 0.40
N VAL A 176 19.83 -9.09 -0.19
CA VAL A 176 21.07 -9.86 0.06
C VAL A 176 21.41 -9.89 1.55
N ALA A 177 21.41 -8.74 2.24
CA ALA A 177 21.75 -8.67 3.67
C ALA A 177 20.70 -9.38 4.55
N ALA A 178 19.41 -9.28 4.20
CA ALA A 178 18.36 -9.99 4.92
C ALA A 178 18.51 -11.50 4.80
N ILE A 179 18.88 -12.02 3.64
CA ILE A 179 19.14 -13.44 3.44
C ILE A 179 20.35 -13.90 4.24
N VAL A 180 21.49 -13.20 4.12
CA VAL A 180 22.73 -13.55 4.82
C VAL A 180 22.52 -13.57 6.33
N GLU A 181 21.91 -12.53 6.91
CA GLU A 181 21.67 -12.45 8.36
C GLU A 181 20.61 -13.47 8.81
N THR A 182 19.60 -13.76 7.99
CA THR A 182 18.63 -14.82 8.27
C THR A 182 19.31 -16.19 8.34
N LEU A 183 20.16 -16.53 7.38
CA LEU A 183 20.91 -17.80 7.44
C LEU A 183 21.87 -17.88 8.63
N ARG A 184 22.50 -16.76 9.00
CA ARG A 184 23.32 -16.68 10.20
C ARG A 184 22.48 -16.96 11.46
N ALA A 185 21.28 -16.37 11.56
CA ALA A 185 20.39 -16.55 12.70
C ALA A 185 19.87 -18.01 12.79
N LEU A 186 19.44 -18.59 11.67
CA LEU A 186 19.02 -20.00 11.64
C LEU A 186 20.15 -20.96 12.03
N LYS A 187 21.36 -20.71 11.56
CA LYS A 187 22.53 -21.51 11.93
C LYS A 187 22.84 -21.41 13.42
N ALA A 188 22.64 -20.25 14.02
CA ALA A 188 22.85 -20.06 15.46
C ALA A 188 21.88 -20.86 16.33
N GLU A 189 20.72 -21.28 15.80
CA GLU A 189 19.81 -22.18 16.51
C GLU A 189 20.39 -23.60 16.74
N GLY A 190 21.42 -23.99 15.98
CA GLY A 190 22.08 -25.29 16.12
C GLY A 190 21.18 -26.48 15.79
N ARG A 191 20.09 -26.26 15.08
CA ARG A 191 19.12 -27.29 14.68
C ARG A 191 19.24 -27.59 13.18
N GLN A 192 19.02 -28.85 12.80
CA GLN A 192 18.86 -29.19 11.38
C GLN A 192 17.46 -28.78 10.92
N PRO A 193 17.33 -28.08 9.78
CA PRO A 193 16.02 -27.77 9.22
C PRO A 193 15.18 -29.03 8.93
N GLU A 194 13.88 -28.95 9.15
CA GLU A 194 12.93 -29.99 8.73
C GLU A 194 12.71 -29.93 7.21
N ASN A 195 12.60 -28.71 6.66
CA ASN A 195 12.44 -28.48 5.23
C ASN A 195 13.65 -27.75 4.65
N SER A 196 13.95 -27.99 3.39
CA SER A 196 15.10 -27.42 2.70
C SER A 196 14.90 -25.94 2.39
N LEU A 197 16.04 -25.21 2.29
CA LEU A 197 16.07 -23.85 1.77
C LEU A 197 16.99 -23.84 0.54
N LYS A 198 16.65 -23.00 -0.42
CA LYS A 198 17.47 -22.65 -1.58
C LYS A 198 17.64 -21.13 -1.59
N ILE A 199 18.86 -20.68 -1.66
CA ILE A 199 19.18 -19.26 -1.82
C ILE A 199 19.54 -19.04 -3.28
N VAL A 200 18.99 -18.01 -3.88
CA VAL A 200 19.24 -17.65 -5.29
C VAL A 200 19.51 -16.15 -5.32
N ILE A 201 20.77 -15.80 -5.53
CA ILE A 201 21.15 -14.39 -5.73
C ILE A 201 21.40 -14.21 -7.23
N THR A 202 20.45 -13.57 -7.88
CA THR A 202 20.44 -13.41 -9.34
C THR A 202 21.40 -12.31 -9.80
N ASP A 203 21.71 -12.35 -11.07
CA ASP A 203 22.54 -11.39 -11.79
C ASP A 203 21.76 -10.78 -12.95
N GLY A 204 21.97 -9.50 -13.22
CA GLY A 204 21.36 -8.82 -14.37
C GLY A 204 19.84 -8.64 -14.24
N GLU A 205 19.33 -8.48 -13.03
CA GLU A 205 17.95 -8.08 -12.80
C GLU A 205 17.69 -6.73 -13.46
N GLU A 206 18.58 -5.78 -13.23
CA GLU A 206 18.51 -4.37 -13.63
C GLU A 206 18.65 -4.14 -15.14
N ILE A 207 19.09 -5.15 -15.87
CA ILE A 207 19.14 -5.09 -17.34
C ILE A 207 18.01 -5.92 -17.99
N GLY A 208 17.04 -6.35 -17.20
CA GLY A 208 15.84 -7.02 -17.68
C GLY A 208 15.65 -8.45 -17.19
N LEU A 209 15.92 -8.71 -15.92
CA LEU A 209 15.64 -9.97 -15.22
C LEU A 209 16.41 -11.16 -15.85
N VAL A 210 17.61 -10.89 -16.38
CA VAL A 210 18.30 -11.87 -17.25
C VAL A 210 18.69 -13.11 -16.46
N GLY A 211 19.20 -12.96 -15.24
CA GLY A 211 19.57 -14.09 -14.38
C GLY A 211 18.37 -14.97 -14.02
N ALA A 212 17.28 -14.40 -13.57
CA ALA A 212 16.07 -15.16 -13.25
C ALA A 212 15.49 -15.88 -14.47
N ARG A 213 15.55 -15.26 -15.66
CA ARG A 213 15.13 -15.91 -16.90
C ARG A 213 16.05 -17.05 -17.29
N ASN A 214 17.36 -16.90 -17.09
CA ASN A 214 18.33 -17.95 -17.34
C ASN A 214 18.16 -19.13 -16.37
N GLU A 215 17.87 -18.87 -15.07
CA GLU A 215 17.50 -19.93 -14.13
C GLU A 215 16.32 -20.76 -14.64
N MET A 216 15.26 -20.11 -15.11
CA MET A 216 14.09 -20.80 -15.64
C MET A 216 14.37 -21.50 -16.99
N ARG A 217 15.27 -20.98 -17.80
CA ARG A 217 15.62 -21.53 -19.11
C ARG A 217 16.58 -22.73 -19.01
N HIS A 218 17.57 -22.65 -18.14
CA HIS A 218 18.68 -23.60 -18.11
C HIS A 218 18.70 -24.48 -16.86
N HIS A 219 18.15 -24.02 -15.74
CA HIS A 219 18.23 -24.65 -14.42
C HIS A 219 16.87 -24.99 -13.83
N ARG A 220 15.77 -24.96 -14.62
CA ARG A 220 14.40 -25.20 -14.15
C ARG A 220 14.24 -26.49 -13.34
N ALA A 221 15.02 -27.53 -13.68
CA ALA A 221 15.00 -28.81 -12.99
C ALA A 221 15.45 -28.71 -11.52
N ASP A 222 16.33 -27.77 -11.18
CA ASP A 222 16.85 -27.56 -9.82
C ASP A 222 15.80 -26.96 -8.88
N TYR A 223 14.62 -26.60 -9.42
CA TYR A 223 13.50 -25.99 -8.72
C TYR A 223 12.28 -26.92 -8.61
N GLU A 224 12.39 -28.21 -8.96
CA GLU A 224 11.24 -29.14 -8.94
C GLU A 224 10.61 -29.27 -7.56
N ASN A 225 11.41 -29.17 -6.49
CA ASN A 225 10.97 -29.28 -5.10
C ASN A 225 10.68 -27.94 -4.43
N VAL A 226 10.71 -26.83 -5.18
CA VAL A 226 10.45 -25.48 -4.64
C VAL A 226 8.95 -25.24 -4.55
N ASP A 227 8.45 -25.17 -3.34
CA ASP A 227 7.04 -24.91 -3.03
C ASP A 227 6.71 -23.43 -2.89
N LEU A 228 7.69 -22.61 -2.52
CA LEU A 228 7.55 -21.18 -2.29
C LEU A 228 8.83 -20.46 -2.70
N VAL A 229 8.67 -19.37 -3.42
CA VAL A 229 9.74 -18.40 -3.66
C VAL A 229 9.39 -17.11 -2.90
N LEU A 230 10.27 -16.70 -2.00
CA LEU A 230 10.24 -15.40 -1.35
C LEU A 230 11.27 -14.51 -2.06
N ASN A 231 10.79 -13.62 -2.89
CA ASN A 231 11.63 -12.60 -3.52
C ASN A 231 11.74 -11.37 -2.63
N LEU A 232 12.91 -10.82 -2.61
CA LEU A 232 13.26 -9.66 -1.83
C LEU A 232 13.68 -8.56 -2.78
N GLU A 233 13.27 -7.33 -2.51
CA GLU A 233 13.39 -6.21 -3.42
C GLU A 233 13.47 -4.89 -2.65
N ALA A 234 13.91 -3.85 -3.30
CA ALA A 234 13.73 -2.51 -2.78
C ALA A 234 13.50 -1.49 -3.90
N ARG A 235 12.68 -0.50 -3.60
CA ARG A 235 12.47 0.68 -4.44
C ARG A 235 12.75 1.96 -3.67
N GLY A 236 13.28 1.84 -2.48
CA GLY A 236 13.58 2.97 -1.63
C GLY A 236 14.32 2.56 -0.37
N THR A 237 14.86 3.54 0.33
CA THR A 237 15.78 3.33 1.44
C THR A 237 15.11 3.33 2.81
N SER A 238 13.79 3.57 2.88
CA SER A 238 13.06 3.69 4.14
C SER A 238 11.63 3.16 4.10
N GLY A 239 10.91 3.30 5.22
CA GLY A 239 9.52 2.89 5.36
C GLY A 239 9.33 1.39 5.66
N PRO A 240 8.10 0.92 5.80
CA PRO A 240 7.84 -0.48 6.05
C PRO A 240 8.21 -1.35 4.84
N ALA A 241 8.87 -2.48 5.09
CA ALA A 241 9.00 -3.53 4.08
C ALA A 241 7.62 -4.12 3.82
N LEU A 242 7.13 -4.00 2.60
CA LEU A 242 5.77 -4.34 2.19
C LEU A 242 5.74 -5.65 1.42
N MET A 243 4.91 -6.59 1.82
CA MET A 243 4.53 -7.68 0.93
C MET A 243 3.54 -7.10 -0.09
N PHE A 244 4.00 -6.90 -1.32
CA PHE A 244 3.30 -6.15 -2.36
C PHE A 244 2.87 -6.99 -3.56
N GLU A 245 3.38 -8.21 -3.71
CA GLU A 245 3.03 -9.12 -4.79
C GLU A 245 2.90 -10.55 -4.30
N THR A 246 1.99 -11.29 -4.89
CA THR A 246 1.80 -12.74 -4.70
C THR A 246 1.39 -13.38 -6.02
N SER A 247 1.66 -14.66 -6.19
CA SER A 247 1.00 -15.47 -7.23
C SER A 247 -0.52 -15.45 -7.07
N SER A 248 -1.25 -15.77 -8.14
CA SER A 248 -2.71 -15.94 -8.12
C SER A 248 -3.13 -17.08 -7.20
N ASN A 249 -4.41 -17.08 -6.77
CA ASN A 249 -4.95 -18.06 -5.81
C ASN A 249 -4.19 -18.05 -4.48
N ASN A 250 -3.91 -16.87 -3.97
CA ASN A 250 -2.97 -16.59 -2.89
C ASN A 250 -3.48 -16.94 -1.49
N SER A 251 -4.66 -17.57 -1.33
CA SER A 251 -5.25 -17.71 0.01
C SER A 251 -4.37 -18.52 0.98
N ALA A 252 -3.67 -19.55 0.50
CA ALA A 252 -2.76 -20.33 1.34
C ALA A 252 -1.46 -19.58 1.61
N VAL A 253 -0.80 -19.04 0.58
CA VAL A 253 0.50 -18.39 0.72
C VAL A 253 0.40 -17.06 1.49
N ALA A 254 -0.60 -16.21 1.21
CA ALA A 254 -0.86 -15.02 2.00
C ALA A 254 -1.27 -15.37 3.45
N GLY A 255 -2.06 -16.44 3.61
CA GLY A 255 -2.39 -16.97 4.93
C GLY A 255 -1.16 -17.42 5.72
N TYR A 256 -0.22 -18.08 5.05
CA TYR A 256 1.06 -18.51 5.64
C TYR A 256 1.88 -17.30 6.09
N PHE A 257 2.10 -16.33 5.21
CA PHE A 257 2.77 -15.06 5.52
C PHE A 257 2.15 -14.38 6.76
N LEU A 258 0.84 -14.14 6.73
CA LEU A 258 0.11 -13.46 7.81
C LEU A 258 0.09 -14.21 9.15
N SER A 259 0.45 -15.49 9.15
CA SER A 259 0.47 -16.31 10.36
C SER A 259 1.84 -16.44 11.00
N HIS A 260 2.92 -16.19 10.25
CA HIS A 260 4.30 -16.40 10.70
C HIS A 260 5.14 -15.12 10.72
N VAL A 261 4.60 -14.00 10.21
CA VAL A 261 5.22 -12.69 10.33
C VAL A 261 4.56 -11.93 11.47
N GLU A 262 5.34 -11.53 12.46
CA GLU A 262 4.82 -10.89 13.69
C GLU A 262 4.24 -9.49 13.41
N GLN A 263 4.91 -8.72 12.55
CA GLN A 263 4.50 -7.37 12.16
C GLN A 263 4.41 -7.27 10.64
N PRO A 264 3.44 -7.94 10.00
CA PRO A 264 3.32 -7.89 8.57
C PRO A 264 2.95 -6.47 8.12
N ALA A 265 3.60 -5.94 7.10
CA ALA A 265 3.16 -4.73 6.43
C ALA A 265 2.61 -5.10 5.06
N THR A 266 1.29 -5.13 4.94
CA THR A 266 0.63 -5.56 3.71
C THR A 266 -0.87 -5.28 3.72
N GLY A 267 -1.49 -5.43 2.57
CA GLY A 267 -2.93 -5.45 2.35
C GLY A 267 -3.22 -5.87 0.93
N SER A 268 -4.31 -6.57 0.69
CA SER A 268 -4.65 -7.06 -0.66
C SER A 268 -4.86 -5.94 -1.70
N LEU A 269 -4.88 -4.67 -1.25
CA LEU A 269 -4.75 -3.49 -2.11
C LEU A 269 -3.43 -3.50 -2.88
N LEU A 270 -2.30 -3.82 -2.22
CA LEU A 270 -0.96 -3.71 -2.80
C LEU A 270 -0.76 -4.69 -3.97
N PRO A 271 -0.94 -6.02 -3.82
CA PRO A 271 -0.85 -6.95 -4.94
C PRO A 271 -1.84 -6.62 -6.06
N SER A 272 -3.05 -6.15 -5.71
CA SER A 272 -4.06 -5.78 -6.70
C SER A 272 -3.68 -4.55 -7.53
N LEU A 273 -2.95 -3.60 -6.98
CA LEU A 273 -2.43 -2.44 -7.71
C LEU A 273 -1.17 -2.81 -8.49
N TYR A 274 -0.22 -3.49 -7.85
CA TYR A 274 1.05 -3.87 -8.48
C TYR A 274 0.86 -4.68 -9.76
N ALA A 275 -0.05 -5.64 -9.76
CA ALA A 275 -0.40 -6.42 -10.96
C ALA A 275 -0.87 -5.59 -12.18
N ARG A 276 -1.01 -4.27 -12.03
CA ARG A 276 -1.42 -3.32 -13.08
C ARG A 276 -0.38 -2.24 -13.36
N MET A 277 0.70 -2.25 -12.62
CA MET A 277 1.83 -1.35 -12.84
C MET A 277 2.76 -1.94 -13.91
N PRO A 278 3.49 -1.11 -14.64
CA PRO A 278 4.45 -1.59 -15.65
C PRO A 278 5.76 -2.13 -15.05
N ASN A 279 5.93 -2.04 -13.74
CA ASN A 279 7.11 -2.50 -13.02
C ASN A 279 7.15 -4.03 -12.99
N THR A 280 8.34 -4.58 -13.04
CA THR A 280 8.61 -6.02 -12.96
C THR A 280 9.73 -6.28 -11.97
N THR A 281 9.82 -7.50 -11.47
CA THR A 281 10.92 -8.04 -10.66
C THR A 281 11.24 -9.43 -11.19
N ASP A 282 12.23 -10.09 -10.66
CA ASP A 282 12.58 -11.47 -11.01
C ASP A 282 11.40 -12.44 -10.99
N MET A 283 10.36 -12.11 -10.20
CA MET A 283 9.12 -12.90 -10.15
C MET A 283 8.37 -12.96 -11.48
N ALA A 284 8.59 -11.99 -12.38
CA ALA A 284 8.00 -12.03 -13.72
C ALA A 284 8.56 -13.19 -14.57
N ALA A 285 9.73 -13.73 -14.23
CA ALA A 285 10.26 -14.94 -14.86
C ALA A 285 9.69 -16.23 -14.23
N LEU A 286 9.33 -16.22 -12.93
CA LEU A 286 8.94 -17.41 -12.19
C LEU A 286 7.42 -17.66 -12.16
N ILE A 287 6.61 -16.59 -12.07
CA ILE A 287 5.14 -16.71 -12.02
C ILE A 287 4.56 -17.46 -13.23
N PRO A 288 5.00 -17.19 -14.49
CA PRO A 288 4.52 -17.94 -15.65
C PRO A 288 4.88 -19.44 -15.63
N GLU A 289 5.96 -19.80 -14.92
CA GLU A 289 6.40 -21.18 -14.73
C GLU A 289 5.63 -21.94 -13.63
N GLY A 290 4.65 -21.27 -13.00
CA GLY A 290 3.73 -21.87 -12.05
C GLY A 290 4.22 -21.86 -10.60
N PHE A 291 5.25 -21.11 -10.26
CA PHE A 291 5.72 -21.00 -8.88
C PHE A 291 4.75 -20.23 -8.00
N THR A 292 4.64 -20.67 -6.75
CA THR A 292 4.00 -19.90 -5.69
C THR A 292 5.00 -18.87 -5.17
N VAL A 293 4.63 -17.58 -5.22
CA VAL A 293 5.56 -16.50 -4.87
C VAL A 293 4.98 -15.55 -3.83
N LEU A 294 5.89 -14.97 -3.04
CA LEU A 294 5.72 -13.79 -2.23
C LEU A 294 6.84 -12.81 -2.59
N ASN A 295 6.51 -11.54 -2.73
CA ASN A 295 7.48 -10.49 -3.01
C ASN A 295 7.38 -9.38 -1.96
N ILE A 296 8.52 -9.02 -1.35
CA ILE A 296 8.62 -8.03 -0.30
C ILE A 296 9.59 -6.92 -0.74
N ALA A 297 9.20 -5.65 -0.56
CA ALA A 297 10.08 -4.51 -0.86
C ALA A 297 9.94 -3.39 0.16
N ALA A 298 11.04 -2.68 0.42
CA ALA A 298 11.02 -1.34 0.98
C ALA A 298 10.77 -0.32 -0.14
N ILE A 299 9.82 0.62 0.04
CA ILE A 299 9.41 1.55 -1.03
C ILE A 299 9.44 3.04 -0.65
N GLY A 300 9.68 3.37 0.62
CA GLY A 300 9.75 4.76 1.09
C GLY A 300 11.07 5.42 0.72
N GLU A 301 11.05 6.75 0.55
CA GLU A 301 12.20 7.52 0.04
C GLU A 301 12.71 6.99 -1.31
N ALA A 302 11.76 6.72 -2.23
CA ALA A 302 12.05 6.22 -3.57
C ALA A 302 12.88 7.18 -4.44
N GLU A 303 13.19 8.38 -3.95
CA GLU A 303 14.13 9.31 -4.57
C GLU A 303 15.57 8.83 -4.63
N HIS A 304 15.90 7.81 -3.85
CA HIS A 304 17.22 7.18 -3.88
C HIS A 304 17.34 6.07 -4.93
N TYR A 305 16.19 5.54 -5.36
CA TYR A 305 16.10 4.42 -6.32
C TYR A 305 16.79 4.74 -7.64
N HIS A 306 17.73 3.89 -8.06
CA HIS A 306 18.54 4.04 -9.27
C HIS A 306 19.41 5.30 -9.31
N HIS A 307 19.80 5.84 -8.16
CA HIS A 307 20.64 7.02 -8.05
C HIS A 307 21.88 6.75 -7.18
N ALA A 308 22.91 7.57 -7.34
CA ALA A 308 24.13 7.54 -6.50
C ALA A 308 23.85 7.74 -4.99
N THR A 309 22.63 8.10 -4.63
CA THR A 309 22.17 8.22 -3.26
C THR A 309 21.55 6.93 -2.72
N ASP A 310 21.40 5.88 -3.52
CA ASP A 310 21.19 4.52 -3.02
C ASP A 310 22.50 3.98 -2.45
N ALA A 311 22.83 4.43 -1.26
CA ALA A 311 24.11 4.25 -0.62
C ALA A 311 23.94 3.91 0.87
N PRO A 312 24.88 3.17 1.50
CA PRO A 312 24.74 2.69 2.87
C PRO A 312 24.37 3.76 3.90
N ARG A 313 24.80 5.01 3.71
CA ARG A 313 24.48 6.13 4.61
C ARG A 313 23.01 6.56 4.60
N TYR A 314 22.22 6.15 3.60
CA TYR A 314 20.80 6.45 3.47
C TYR A 314 19.91 5.27 3.82
N VAL A 315 20.48 4.11 4.08
CA VAL A 315 19.74 2.92 4.53
C VAL A 315 19.13 3.19 5.91
N ASP A 316 17.81 3.10 6.04
CA ASP A 316 17.15 3.18 7.33
C ASP A 316 17.24 1.84 8.07
N HIS A 317 17.91 1.85 9.23
CA HIS A 317 18.14 0.64 10.01
C HIS A 317 16.85 0.05 10.58
N SER A 318 15.81 0.86 10.84
CA SER A 318 14.51 0.36 11.31
C SER A 318 13.76 -0.36 10.18
N THR A 319 13.91 0.13 8.95
CA THR A 319 13.42 -0.55 7.74
C THR A 319 14.12 -1.89 7.55
N LEU A 320 15.45 -1.92 7.62
CA LEU A 320 16.23 -3.15 7.52
C LEU A 320 15.88 -4.15 8.62
N GLN A 321 15.63 -3.70 9.85
CA GLN A 321 15.17 -4.55 10.95
C GLN A 321 13.80 -5.13 10.64
N HIS A 322 12.84 -4.29 10.23
CA HIS A 322 11.48 -4.75 9.90
C HIS A 322 11.48 -5.71 8.71
N TYR A 323 12.32 -5.46 7.73
CA TYR A 323 12.53 -6.30 6.56
C TYR A 323 13.03 -7.69 6.98
N GLY A 324 14.13 -7.72 7.71
CA GLY A 324 14.75 -8.96 8.18
C GLY A 324 13.91 -9.74 9.18
N ASP A 325 13.17 -9.07 10.06
CA ASP A 325 12.24 -9.74 10.98
C ASP A 325 11.16 -10.53 10.22
N GLN A 326 10.65 -10.00 9.12
CA GLN A 326 9.66 -10.68 8.27
C GLN A 326 10.30 -11.88 7.56
N VAL A 327 11.48 -11.69 6.95
CA VAL A 327 12.21 -12.75 6.24
C VAL A 327 12.59 -13.87 7.19
N LEU A 328 13.18 -13.54 8.34
CA LEU A 328 13.57 -14.53 9.35
C LEU A 328 12.35 -15.26 9.91
N GLY A 329 11.27 -14.56 10.25
CA GLY A 329 10.06 -15.16 10.80
C GLY A 329 9.46 -16.20 9.84
N LEU A 330 9.32 -15.86 8.57
CA LEU A 330 8.77 -16.75 7.55
C LEU A 330 9.70 -17.93 7.27
N THR A 331 11.01 -17.68 7.14
CA THR A 331 12.01 -18.71 6.85
C THR A 331 12.20 -19.66 8.03
N ARG A 332 12.19 -19.12 9.27
CA ARG A 332 12.25 -19.94 10.49
C ARG A 332 11.07 -20.90 10.61
N ALA A 333 9.86 -20.39 10.35
CA ALA A 333 8.67 -21.22 10.34
C ALA A 333 8.76 -22.33 9.28
N TRP A 334 9.21 -22.01 8.08
CA TRP A 334 9.45 -23.01 7.03
C TRP A 334 10.47 -24.05 7.47
N ALA A 335 11.61 -23.59 7.95
CA ALA A 335 12.73 -24.47 8.29
C ALA A 335 12.44 -25.39 9.49
N PHE A 336 11.62 -24.97 10.48
CA PHE A 336 11.58 -25.65 11.77
C PHE A 336 10.19 -26.04 12.30
N ASP A 337 9.08 -25.55 11.74
CA ASP A 337 7.74 -25.78 12.30
C ASP A 337 7.08 -27.11 11.80
N GLY A 338 7.89 -28.07 11.42
CA GLY A 338 7.44 -29.39 10.99
C GLY A 338 7.30 -29.50 9.46
N GLN A 339 6.33 -30.31 9.00
CA GLN A 339 6.16 -30.51 7.56
C GLN A 339 5.72 -29.22 6.86
N ALA A 340 6.36 -28.90 5.73
CA ALA A 340 6.00 -27.77 4.90
C ALA A 340 4.51 -27.78 4.54
N PRO A 341 3.79 -26.68 4.70
CA PRO A 341 2.37 -26.61 4.37
C PRO A 341 2.15 -26.70 2.85
N THR A 342 0.95 -27.10 2.43
CA THR A 342 0.51 -26.93 1.05
C THR A 342 0.15 -25.46 0.83
N LEU A 343 0.85 -24.80 -0.09
CA LEU A 343 0.67 -23.35 -0.35
C LEU A 343 -0.16 -23.08 -1.60
N THR A 344 -0.52 -24.10 -2.36
CA THR A 344 -1.50 -24.02 -3.45
C THR A 344 -2.91 -24.03 -2.88
N ALA A 345 -3.79 -23.18 -3.40
CA ALA A 345 -5.17 -23.08 -2.96
C ALA A 345 -6.10 -22.67 -4.11
N ASP A 346 -7.41 -22.84 -3.89
CA ASP A 346 -8.43 -22.35 -4.79
C ASP A 346 -8.94 -20.99 -4.32
N GLY A 347 -8.52 -19.92 -5.00
CA GLY A 347 -8.99 -18.55 -4.79
C GLY A 347 -8.11 -17.67 -3.90
N ASP A 348 -8.48 -16.41 -3.83
CA ASP A 348 -7.72 -15.37 -3.17
C ASP A 348 -8.22 -15.06 -1.76
N LEU A 349 -7.29 -14.59 -0.93
CA LEU A 349 -7.55 -14.01 0.37
C LEU A 349 -7.62 -12.48 0.24
N HIS A 350 -8.65 -11.88 0.80
CA HIS A 350 -8.69 -10.44 1.03
C HIS A 350 -8.23 -10.16 2.45
N PHE A 351 -7.33 -9.20 2.61
CA PHE A 351 -6.76 -8.84 3.91
C PHE A 351 -6.35 -7.38 3.96
N PHE A 352 -6.38 -6.82 5.17
CA PHE A 352 -5.91 -5.49 5.47
C PHE A 352 -5.58 -5.36 6.95
N GLN A 353 -4.70 -4.47 7.29
CA GLN A 353 -4.37 -4.17 8.68
C GLN A 353 -5.32 -3.11 9.22
N LEU A 354 -5.85 -3.35 10.42
CA LEU A 354 -6.69 -2.42 11.15
C LEU A 354 -5.88 -1.58 12.15
N TRP A 355 -4.88 -2.20 12.76
CA TRP A 355 -3.81 -1.59 13.54
C TRP A 355 -2.60 -2.53 13.60
N ARG A 356 -1.47 -2.05 14.12
CA ARG A 356 -0.26 -2.86 14.26
C ARG A 356 -0.56 -4.16 15.02
N GLY A 357 -0.24 -5.30 14.40
CA GLY A 357 -0.48 -6.64 14.95
C GLY A 357 -1.90 -7.19 14.77
N LEU A 358 -2.84 -6.43 14.17
CA LEU A 358 -4.17 -6.96 13.83
C LEU A 358 -4.45 -6.86 12.34
N THR A 359 -4.44 -8.00 11.68
CA THR A 359 -4.84 -8.16 10.28
C THR A 359 -6.21 -8.81 10.19
N VAL A 360 -7.13 -8.14 9.52
CA VAL A 360 -8.43 -8.70 9.11
C VAL A 360 -8.23 -9.46 7.82
N ARG A 361 -8.66 -10.74 7.77
CA ARG A 361 -8.52 -11.59 6.58
C ARG A 361 -9.80 -12.40 6.34
N TYR A 362 -10.19 -12.57 5.09
CA TYR A 362 -11.36 -13.34 4.69
C TYR A 362 -11.25 -13.77 3.21
N PRO A 363 -11.89 -14.91 2.81
CA PRO A 363 -11.92 -15.33 1.41
C PRO A 363 -12.52 -14.26 0.48
N ALA A 364 -12.05 -14.19 -0.77
CA ALA A 364 -12.54 -13.24 -1.77
C ALA A 364 -14.07 -13.32 -1.98
N ALA A 365 -14.66 -14.53 -1.87
CA ALA A 365 -16.11 -14.71 -1.94
C ALA A 365 -16.87 -13.95 -0.84
N VAL A 366 -16.32 -13.90 0.38
CA VAL A 366 -16.87 -13.08 1.49
C VAL A 366 -16.76 -11.60 1.15
N GLY A 367 -15.63 -11.17 0.57
CA GLY A 367 -15.45 -9.81 0.08
C GLY A 367 -16.50 -9.39 -0.94
N THR A 368 -16.77 -10.26 -1.89
CA THR A 368 -17.86 -10.08 -2.88
C THR A 368 -19.22 -9.96 -2.19
N GLY A 369 -19.51 -10.84 -1.23
CA GLY A 369 -20.75 -10.79 -0.43
C GLY A 369 -20.89 -9.48 0.35
N LEU A 370 -19.81 -9.01 0.99
CA LEU A 370 -19.78 -7.71 1.68
C LEU A 370 -20.00 -6.54 0.72
N GLY A 371 -19.44 -6.62 -0.48
CA GLY A 371 -19.66 -5.61 -1.53
C GLY A 371 -21.12 -5.55 -1.98
N CYS A 372 -21.73 -6.71 -2.25
CA CYS A 372 -23.16 -6.79 -2.56
C CYS A 372 -24.02 -6.23 -1.42
N LEU A 373 -23.70 -6.60 -0.17
CA LEU A 373 -24.39 -6.09 1.01
C LEU A 373 -24.25 -4.56 1.14
N ALA A 374 -23.07 -4.02 0.91
CA ALA A 374 -22.81 -2.57 0.95
C ALA A 374 -23.66 -1.82 -0.09
N ILE A 375 -23.71 -2.33 -1.32
CA ILE A 375 -24.51 -1.76 -2.41
C ILE A 375 -26.00 -1.83 -2.07
N ILE A 376 -26.50 -3.00 -1.61
CA ILE A 376 -27.89 -3.18 -1.20
C ILE A 376 -28.26 -2.24 -0.04
N ALA A 377 -27.39 -2.15 0.98
CA ALA A 377 -27.61 -1.25 2.11
C ALA A 377 -27.61 0.23 1.69
N ALA A 378 -26.72 0.62 0.76
CA ALA A 378 -26.67 1.97 0.22
C ALA A 378 -27.96 2.31 -0.55
N ILE A 379 -28.38 1.43 -1.47
CA ILE A 379 -29.64 1.60 -2.23
C ILE A 379 -30.83 1.60 -1.27
N GLY A 380 -30.88 0.69 -0.29
CA GLY A 380 -31.93 0.63 0.72
C GLY A 380 -32.01 1.90 1.56
N ALA A 381 -30.86 2.46 1.98
CA ALA A 381 -30.81 3.72 2.71
C ALA A 381 -31.34 4.92 1.90
N VAL A 382 -31.12 4.91 0.59
CA VAL A 382 -31.69 5.91 -0.33
C VAL A 382 -33.18 5.65 -0.57
N ALA A 383 -33.59 4.41 -0.82
CA ALA A 383 -34.96 4.02 -1.11
C ALA A 383 -35.94 4.36 0.02
N VAL A 384 -35.58 4.09 1.28
CA VAL A 384 -36.37 4.44 2.47
C VAL A 384 -36.67 5.95 2.53
N ARG A 385 -35.82 6.77 1.93
CA ARG A 385 -35.94 8.23 1.92
C ARG A 385 -36.42 8.80 0.59
N ALA A 386 -36.60 7.96 -0.44
CA ALA A 386 -36.81 8.37 -1.84
C ALA A 386 -37.95 9.38 -1.99
N ARG A 387 -39.06 9.19 -1.23
CA ARG A 387 -40.24 10.08 -1.28
C ARG A 387 -39.97 11.46 -0.67
N SER A 388 -39.00 11.58 0.24
CA SER A 388 -38.64 12.84 0.90
C SER A 388 -37.47 13.55 0.22
N LEU A 389 -36.77 12.86 -0.70
CA LEU A 389 -35.59 13.41 -1.40
C LEU A 389 -36.01 14.33 -2.56
N ARG A 390 -35.34 15.46 -2.63
CA ARG A 390 -35.41 16.38 -3.77
C ARG A 390 -34.35 15.96 -4.80
N TRP A 391 -34.70 15.08 -5.72
CA TRP A 391 -33.76 14.43 -6.65
C TRP A 391 -32.89 15.41 -7.44
N LYS A 392 -33.42 16.59 -7.86
CA LYS A 392 -32.60 17.64 -8.48
C LYS A 392 -31.46 18.12 -7.54
N ARG A 393 -31.70 18.10 -6.23
CA ARG A 393 -30.69 18.48 -5.23
C ARG A 393 -29.72 17.33 -4.93
N VAL A 394 -30.17 16.07 -5.05
CA VAL A 394 -29.28 14.90 -5.00
C VAL A 394 -28.30 14.96 -6.15
N LEU A 395 -28.79 15.12 -7.40
CA LEU A 395 -27.95 15.26 -8.57
C LEU A 395 -27.00 16.46 -8.49
N GLY A 396 -27.47 17.60 -7.95
CA GLY A 396 -26.63 18.76 -7.68
C GLY A 396 -25.57 18.50 -6.60
N SER A 397 -25.81 17.56 -5.69
CA SER A 397 -24.81 17.13 -4.69
C SER A 397 -23.80 16.16 -5.29
N VAL A 398 -24.25 15.21 -6.14
CA VAL A 398 -23.36 14.35 -6.92
C VAL A 398 -22.40 15.19 -7.75
N TRP A 399 -22.93 16.08 -8.59
CA TRP A 399 -22.13 16.98 -9.41
C TRP A 399 -21.17 17.83 -8.58
N GLY A 400 -21.68 18.39 -7.48
CA GLY A 400 -20.87 19.25 -6.60
C GLY A 400 -19.68 18.53 -5.93
N LEU A 401 -19.83 17.26 -5.56
CA LEU A 401 -18.76 16.44 -4.97
C LEU A 401 -17.77 16.01 -6.06
N THR A 402 -18.26 15.47 -7.15
CA THR A 402 -17.41 15.01 -8.26
C THR A 402 -16.58 16.15 -8.84
N TRP A 403 -17.21 17.31 -9.08
CA TRP A 403 -16.52 18.50 -9.58
C TRP A 403 -15.38 18.95 -8.64
N ARG A 404 -15.61 18.96 -7.31
CA ARG A 404 -14.58 19.41 -6.35
C ARG A 404 -13.41 18.47 -6.27
N ALA A 405 -13.67 17.16 -6.26
CA ALA A 405 -12.62 16.17 -6.28
C ALA A 405 -11.81 16.28 -7.58
N ALA A 406 -12.49 16.35 -8.73
CA ALA A 406 -11.84 16.51 -10.03
C ALA A 406 -11.05 17.84 -10.13
N PHE A 407 -11.62 18.93 -9.61
CA PHE A 407 -10.95 20.23 -9.62
C PHE A 407 -9.66 20.22 -8.78
N ALA A 408 -9.71 19.70 -7.55
CA ALA A 408 -8.53 19.63 -6.69
C ALA A 408 -7.43 18.76 -7.32
N SER A 409 -7.81 17.59 -7.88
CA SER A 409 -6.86 16.72 -8.60
C SER A 409 -6.31 17.37 -9.86
N ALA A 410 -7.16 18.06 -10.66
CA ALA A 410 -6.72 18.75 -11.84
C ALA A 410 -5.75 19.91 -11.53
N VAL A 411 -6.02 20.68 -10.46
CA VAL A 411 -5.11 21.74 -10.01
C VAL A 411 -3.77 21.14 -9.58
N ALA A 412 -3.78 20.06 -8.79
CA ALA A 412 -2.56 19.37 -8.39
C ALA A 412 -1.77 18.87 -9.62
N GLY A 413 -2.46 18.26 -10.59
CA GLY A 413 -1.85 17.80 -11.84
C GLY A 413 -1.29 18.93 -12.69
N LEU A 414 -2.03 20.03 -12.88
CA LEU A 414 -1.55 21.19 -13.64
C LEU A 414 -0.31 21.82 -13.00
N VAL A 415 -0.28 21.92 -11.68
CA VAL A 415 0.89 22.46 -10.97
C VAL A 415 2.07 21.50 -11.09
N GLN A 416 1.83 20.17 -10.97
CA GLN A 416 2.85 19.16 -11.19
C GLN A 416 3.44 19.23 -12.59
N PHE A 417 2.60 19.15 -13.63
CA PHE A 417 3.06 19.26 -15.02
C PHE A 417 3.76 20.59 -15.31
N GLY A 418 3.27 21.69 -14.71
CA GLY A 418 3.92 22.99 -14.82
C GLY A 418 5.31 23.02 -14.18
N ALA A 419 5.47 22.39 -13.01
CA ALA A 419 6.78 22.27 -12.35
C ALA A 419 7.76 21.41 -13.16
N MET A 420 7.28 20.30 -13.73
CA MET A 420 8.07 19.44 -14.62
C MET A 420 8.48 20.19 -15.89
N ALA A 421 7.54 20.87 -16.56
CA ALA A 421 7.81 21.64 -17.77
C ALA A 421 8.80 22.81 -17.53
N MET A 422 8.81 23.38 -16.33
CA MET A 422 9.76 24.42 -15.92
C MET A 422 11.07 23.82 -15.37
N LYS A 423 11.23 22.49 -15.40
CA LYS A 423 12.37 21.75 -14.82
C LYS A 423 12.58 22.05 -13.31
N TRP A 424 11.50 22.41 -12.60
CA TRP A 424 11.52 22.58 -11.14
C TRP A 424 11.29 21.25 -10.40
N ALA A 425 10.79 20.25 -11.11
CA ALA A 425 10.60 18.90 -10.62
C ALA A 425 11.08 17.90 -11.68
N PRO A 426 11.69 16.77 -11.31
CA PRO A 426 12.08 15.73 -12.24
C PRO A 426 10.84 15.10 -12.90
N GLU A 427 10.96 14.71 -14.16
CA GLU A 427 9.86 14.07 -14.91
C GLU A 427 9.49 12.70 -14.32
N SER A 428 10.48 11.97 -13.79
CA SER A 428 10.28 10.69 -13.11
C SER A 428 9.46 10.81 -11.82
N GLY A 429 9.38 12.01 -11.21
CA GLY A 429 8.83 12.20 -9.86
C GLY A 429 9.65 11.53 -8.76
N LEU A 430 10.76 10.91 -9.11
CA LEU A 430 11.75 10.35 -8.20
C LEU A 430 12.79 11.42 -7.90
N GLY A 431 13.16 11.56 -6.64
CA GLY A 431 14.12 12.56 -6.19
C GLY A 431 13.55 13.50 -5.13
N PRO A 432 14.39 14.00 -4.21
CA PRO A 432 13.98 14.85 -3.10
C PRO A 432 13.41 16.17 -3.65
N ASN A 433 12.08 16.24 -3.75
CA ASN A 433 11.42 17.43 -4.28
C ASN A 433 10.40 17.98 -3.28
N PRO A 434 10.81 18.91 -2.38
CA PRO A 434 9.92 19.52 -1.41
C PRO A 434 8.74 20.25 -2.06
N LEU A 435 8.86 20.66 -3.34
CA LEU A 435 7.76 21.27 -4.08
C LEU A 435 6.64 20.26 -4.34
N LEU A 436 6.97 19.06 -4.81
CA LEU A 436 5.97 17.99 -5.05
C LEU A 436 5.30 17.53 -3.75
N VAL A 437 6.06 17.39 -2.66
CA VAL A 437 5.51 17.11 -1.33
C VAL A 437 4.56 18.24 -0.89
N GLY A 438 4.97 19.49 -1.06
CA GLY A 438 4.13 20.66 -0.77
C GLY A 438 2.86 20.69 -1.62
N MET A 439 2.94 20.26 -2.88
CA MET A 439 1.80 20.19 -3.80
C MET A 439 0.82 19.08 -3.39
N PHE A 440 1.32 17.90 -2.99
CA PHE A 440 0.48 16.84 -2.44
C PHE A 440 -0.25 17.31 -1.18
N ALA A 441 0.49 17.86 -0.21
CA ALA A 441 -0.08 18.38 1.03
C ALA A 441 -1.09 19.52 0.76
N GLY A 442 -0.71 20.49 -0.06
CA GLY A 442 -1.56 21.64 -0.41
C GLY A 442 -2.80 21.23 -1.19
N GLY A 443 -2.66 20.38 -2.20
CA GLY A 443 -3.77 19.86 -2.99
C GLY A 443 -4.75 19.07 -2.13
N THR A 444 -4.23 18.23 -1.25
CA THR A 444 -5.03 17.46 -0.29
C THR A 444 -5.79 18.37 0.67
N LEU A 445 -5.12 19.36 1.28
CA LEU A 445 -5.77 20.30 2.21
C LEU A 445 -6.86 21.12 1.52
N ILE A 446 -6.62 21.61 0.29
CA ILE A 446 -7.61 22.33 -0.50
C ILE A 446 -8.81 21.41 -0.80
N GLY A 447 -8.56 20.21 -1.30
CA GLY A 447 -9.62 19.25 -1.64
C GLY A 447 -10.45 18.83 -0.43
N VAL A 448 -9.80 18.55 0.70
CA VAL A 448 -10.45 18.27 1.99
C VAL A 448 -11.29 19.48 2.41
N GLY A 449 -10.72 20.68 2.41
CA GLY A 449 -11.42 21.92 2.79
C GLY A 449 -12.65 22.19 1.93
N LEU A 450 -12.53 22.06 0.61
CA LEU A 450 -13.65 22.24 -0.33
C LEU A 450 -14.74 21.20 -0.12
N THR A 451 -14.39 19.93 0.15
CA THR A 451 -15.33 18.84 0.37
C THR A 451 -16.06 19.01 1.71
N VAL A 452 -15.32 19.27 2.78
CA VAL A 452 -15.91 19.52 4.13
C VAL A 452 -16.81 20.75 4.10
N HIS A 453 -16.36 21.85 3.50
CA HIS A 453 -17.17 23.06 3.35
C HIS A 453 -18.49 22.78 2.60
N PHE A 454 -18.41 22.06 1.48
CA PHE A 454 -19.59 21.73 0.70
C PHE A 454 -20.58 20.85 1.47
N VAL A 455 -20.10 19.79 2.12
CA VAL A 455 -20.93 18.89 2.92
C VAL A 455 -21.57 19.64 4.09
N ALA A 456 -20.78 20.46 4.82
CA ALA A 456 -21.26 21.26 5.93
C ALA A 456 -22.31 22.30 5.48
N ARG A 457 -22.09 22.95 4.33
CA ARG A 457 -23.05 23.88 3.74
C ARG A 457 -24.36 23.18 3.39
N ARG A 458 -24.31 22.03 2.70
CA ARG A 458 -25.50 21.22 2.40
C ARG A 458 -26.26 20.83 3.66
N TRP A 459 -25.53 20.49 4.72
CA TRP A 459 -26.14 20.16 6.00
C TRP A 459 -26.87 21.35 6.62
N LYS A 460 -26.24 22.54 6.64
CA LYS A 460 -26.83 23.80 7.14
C LYS A 460 -28.05 24.24 6.32
N GLU A 461 -28.04 24.01 5.01
CA GLU A 461 -29.18 24.30 4.12
C GLU A 461 -30.34 23.29 4.25
N GLY A 462 -30.27 22.34 5.19
CA GLY A 462 -31.28 21.29 5.34
C GLY A 462 -31.27 20.24 4.23
N LEU A 463 -30.19 20.16 3.46
CA LEU A 463 -29.96 19.20 2.36
C LEU A 463 -29.10 18.02 2.77
N GLY A 464 -29.01 17.73 4.06
CA GLY A 464 -28.17 16.65 4.57
C GLY A 464 -28.57 15.25 4.08
N GLN A 465 -29.87 15.00 3.89
CA GLN A 465 -30.35 13.71 3.37
C GLN A 465 -29.99 13.53 1.90
N GLU A 466 -30.09 14.60 1.12
CA GLU A 466 -29.70 14.62 -0.29
C GLU A 466 -28.19 14.44 -0.45
N ALA A 467 -27.37 15.02 0.43
CA ALA A 467 -25.92 14.82 0.44
C ALA A 467 -25.56 13.36 0.78
N VAL A 468 -26.20 12.77 1.79
CA VAL A 468 -26.02 11.36 2.15
C VAL A 468 -26.41 10.44 0.98
N ALA A 469 -27.57 10.69 0.34
CA ALA A 469 -28.01 9.92 -0.81
C ALA A 469 -27.01 10.02 -1.97
N ALA A 470 -26.50 11.23 -2.25
CA ALA A 470 -25.52 11.45 -3.31
C ALA A 470 -24.22 10.66 -3.08
N VAL A 471 -23.66 10.71 -1.85
CA VAL A 471 -22.43 9.97 -1.53
C VAL A 471 -22.65 8.46 -1.58
N LEU A 472 -23.78 7.95 -1.05
CA LEU A 472 -24.10 6.53 -1.10
C LEU A 472 -24.23 6.02 -2.54
N LEU A 473 -24.87 6.79 -3.42
CA LEU A 473 -24.99 6.42 -4.83
C LEU A 473 -23.64 6.44 -5.55
N LEU A 474 -22.80 7.45 -5.31
CA LEU A 474 -21.45 7.52 -5.87
C LEU A 474 -20.59 6.34 -5.42
N LEU A 475 -20.58 6.06 -4.11
CA LEU A 475 -19.79 4.96 -3.56
C LEU A 475 -20.31 3.59 -4.05
N ALA A 476 -21.64 3.38 -4.08
CA ALA A 476 -22.23 2.14 -4.60
C ALA A 476 -21.88 1.92 -6.08
N ALA A 477 -21.93 2.99 -6.88
CA ALA A 477 -21.54 2.93 -8.29
C ALA A 477 -20.04 2.63 -8.46
N ALA A 478 -19.18 3.20 -7.60
CA ALA A 478 -17.73 2.96 -7.63
C ALA A 478 -17.32 1.58 -7.10
N CYS A 479 -18.10 0.99 -6.18
CA CYS A 479 -17.84 -0.37 -5.69
C CYS A 479 -17.89 -1.41 -6.80
N VAL A 480 -18.81 -1.29 -7.77
CA VAL A 480 -19.01 -2.29 -8.81
C VAL A 480 -17.76 -2.51 -9.67
N PRO A 481 -17.19 -1.50 -10.36
CA PRO A 481 -15.99 -1.69 -11.15
C PRO A 481 -14.79 -2.10 -10.29
N LEU A 482 -14.67 -1.60 -9.05
CA LEU A 482 -13.57 -1.97 -8.17
C LEU A 482 -13.62 -3.44 -7.76
N MET A 483 -14.82 -3.97 -7.46
CA MET A 483 -15.01 -5.39 -7.15
C MET A 483 -14.72 -6.31 -8.35
N VAL A 484 -14.97 -5.85 -9.57
CA VAL A 484 -14.75 -6.64 -10.79
C VAL A 484 -13.31 -6.56 -11.27
N LEU A 485 -12.74 -5.37 -11.27
CA LEU A 485 -11.42 -5.13 -11.85
C LEU A 485 -10.28 -5.32 -10.84
N VAL A 486 -10.50 -5.00 -9.55
CA VAL A 486 -9.45 -4.96 -8.52
C VAL A 486 -10.03 -5.47 -7.19
N SER A 487 -10.49 -6.73 -7.20
CA SER A 487 -11.27 -7.30 -6.08
C SER A 487 -10.55 -7.18 -4.72
N GLY A 488 -9.25 -7.40 -4.68
CA GLY A 488 -8.44 -7.28 -3.46
C GLY A 488 -8.37 -5.87 -2.88
N ALA A 489 -8.58 -4.83 -3.71
CA ALA A 489 -8.65 -3.42 -3.27
C ALA A 489 -10.06 -2.98 -2.89
N ALA A 490 -11.09 -3.78 -3.17
CA ALA A 490 -12.49 -3.36 -3.04
C ALA A 490 -12.88 -2.94 -1.62
N TYR A 491 -12.25 -3.51 -0.58
CA TYR A 491 -12.53 -3.17 0.82
C TYR A 491 -12.38 -1.67 1.12
N VAL A 492 -11.51 -0.97 0.40
CA VAL A 492 -11.25 0.48 0.55
C VAL A 492 -12.52 1.32 0.29
N LEU A 493 -13.43 0.87 -0.59
CA LEU A 493 -14.71 1.53 -0.84
C LEU A 493 -15.90 0.78 -0.23
N VAL A 494 -15.88 -0.54 -0.22
CA VAL A 494 -16.97 -1.38 0.28
C VAL A 494 -17.25 -1.09 1.76
N LEU A 495 -16.22 -1.08 2.60
CA LEU A 495 -16.38 -0.87 4.04
C LEU A 495 -16.84 0.55 4.39
N PRO A 496 -16.31 1.64 3.82
CA PRO A 496 -16.87 2.99 3.99
C PRO A 496 -18.30 3.13 3.48
N THR A 497 -18.65 2.49 2.37
CA THR A 497 -20.02 2.49 1.85
C THR A 497 -20.98 1.84 2.83
N LEU A 498 -20.64 0.66 3.32
CA LEU A 498 -21.43 -0.06 4.32
C LEU A 498 -21.55 0.74 5.61
N ALA A 499 -20.45 1.30 6.10
CA ALA A 499 -20.41 2.12 7.32
C ALA A 499 -21.32 3.35 7.24
N LEU A 500 -21.29 4.09 6.11
CA LEU A 500 -22.18 5.23 5.89
C LEU A 500 -23.65 4.79 5.77
N ALA A 501 -23.91 3.70 5.03
CA ALA A 501 -25.26 3.17 4.84
C ALA A 501 -25.89 2.71 6.19
N LEU A 502 -25.14 1.96 7.00
CA LEU A 502 -25.57 1.54 8.33
C LEU A 502 -25.81 2.74 9.26
N THR A 503 -24.94 3.75 9.22
CA THR A 503 -25.16 4.99 9.99
C THR A 503 -26.43 5.70 9.56
N ALA A 504 -26.69 5.75 8.26
CA ALA A 504 -27.89 6.35 7.70
C ALA A 504 -29.16 5.58 8.10
N LEU A 505 -29.14 4.25 8.07
CA LEU A 505 -30.27 3.37 8.44
C LEU A 505 -30.48 3.27 9.94
N ALA A 506 -29.46 3.51 10.76
CA ALA A 506 -29.50 3.33 12.19
C ALA A 506 -30.61 4.17 12.86
N PRO A 507 -31.39 3.59 13.81
CA PRO A 507 -32.32 4.34 14.64
C PRO A 507 -31.60 5.45 15.39
N ARG A 508 -32.29 6.58 15.60
CA ARG A 508 -31.71 7.77 16.24
C ARG A 508 -31.02 7.50 17.58
N ARG A 509 -31.50 6.52 18.35
CA ARG A 509 -30.96 6.18 19.67
C ARG A 509 -29.57 5.60 19.63
N VAL A 510 -29.28 4.74 18.64
CA VAL A 510 -28.01 4.02 18.49
C VAL A 510 -27.07 4.65 17.42
N ARG A 511 -27.60 5.59 16.62
CA ARG A 511 -26.83 6.25 15.54
C ARG A 511 -25.50 6.87 16.00
N PRO A 512 -25.39 7.51 17.19
CA PRO A 512 -24.09 8.03 17.64
C PRO A 512 -23.03 6.93 17.82
N VAL A 513 -23.43 5.76 18.30
CA VAL A 513 -22.51 4.61 18.48
C VAL A 513 -22.16 4.01 17.12
N VAL A 514 -23.17 3.74 16.27
CA VAL A 514 -22.93 3.23 14.90
C VAL A 514 -22.05 4.19 14.11
N GLY A 515 -22.29 5.50 14.21
CA GLY A 515 -21.49 6.53 13.56
C GLY A 515 -20.06 6.62 14.12
N ALA A 516 -19.85 6.39 15.40
CA ALA A 516 -18.51 6.33 15.98
C ALA A 516 -17.72 5.12 15.45
N LEU A 517 -18.33 3.93 15.44
CA LEU A 517 -17.71 2.73 14.86
C LEU A 517 -17.43 2.92 13.37
N ALA A 518 -18.37 3.49 12.62
CA ALA A 518 -18.19 3.81 11.21
C ALA A 518 -17.01 4.76 10.97
N ALA A 519 -16.90 5.83 11.77
CA ALA A 519 -15.81 6.79 11.66
C ALA A 519 -14.45 6.14 11.97
N PHE A 520 -14.36 5.32 13.01
CA PHE A 520 -13.17 4.53 13.33
C PHE A 520 -12.75 3.66 12.15
N VAL A 521 -13.66 2.82 11.63
CA VAL A 521 -13.35 1.88 10.54
C VAL A 521 -12.92 2.62 9.27
N ILE A 522 -13.64 3.69 8.88
CA ILE A 522 -13.30 4.48 7.70
C ILE A 522 -11.86 5.00 7.80
N VAL A 523 -11.50 5.60 8.93
CA VAL A 523 -10.20 6.25 9.08
C VAL A 523 -9.09 5.23 9.29
N ALA A 524 -9.30 4.19 10.08
CA ALA A 524 -8.30 3.15 10.32
C ALA A 524 -7.88 2.40 9.04
N ILE A 525 -8.82 2.25 8.09
CA ILE A 525 -8.53 1.60 6.80
C ILE A 525 -7.95 2.58 5.79
N LEU A 526 -8.53 3.78 5.68
CA LEU A 526 -8.20 4.69 4.59
C LEU A 526 -6.95 5.52 4.84
N ALA A 527 -6.61 5.82 6.10
CA ALA A 527 -5.40 6.58 6.38
C ALA A 527 -4.12 5.85 5.92
N PRO A 528 -3.86 4.58 6.31
CA PRO A 528 -2.72 3.85 5.79
C PRO A 528 -2.82 3.59 4.28
N ALA A 529 -4.01 3.29 3.74
CA ALA A 529 -4.19 3.05 2.32
C ALA A 529 -3.79 4.25 1.46
N VAL A 530 -4.14 5.48 1.87
CA VAL A 530 -3.77 6.71 1.15
C VAL A 530 -2.25 6.91 1.16
N LEU A 531 -1.60 6.67 2.29
CA LEU A 531 -0.14 6.80 2.41
C LEU A 531 0.57 5.73 1.59
N LEU A 532 0.13 4.47 1.64
CA LEU A 532 0.69 3.40 0.83
C LEU A 532 0.53 3.64 -0.67
N ILE A 533 -0.63 4.16 -1.11
CA ILE A 533 -0.83 4.57 -2.51
C ILE A 533 0.14 5.70 -2.87
N HIS A 534 0.38 6.64 -1.94
CA HIS A 534 1.34 7.72 -2.16
C HIS A 534 2.75 7.18 -2.36
N GLU A 535 3.21 6.30 -1.48
CA GLU A 535 4.53 5.66 -1.58
C GLU A 535 4.67 4.84 -2.87
N MET A 536 3.67 4.01 -3.21
CA MET A 536 3.71 3.19 -4.43
C MET A 536 3.77 4.00 -5.72
N LEU A 537 2.98 5.08 -5.81
CA LEU A 537 2.94 5.94 -6.99
C LEU A 537 4.06 6.99 -6.98
N SER A 538 4.73 7.14 -5.84
CA SER A 538 5.71 8.19 -5.58
C SER A 538 5.12 9.57 -5.90
N LEU A 539 5.96 10.56 -6.12
CA LEU A 539 5.53 11.92 -6.50
C LEU A 539 5.21 12.04 -8.01
N SER A 540 5.38 10.97 -8.79
CA SER A 540 5.09 10.97 -10.23
C SER A 540 3.61 11.19 -10.56
N ALA A 541 2.71 10.85 -9.63
CA ALA A 541 1.26 10.94 -9.82
C ALA A 541 0.54 11.67 -8.66
N VAL A 542 1.04 12.85 -8.28
CA VAL A 542 0.48 13.67 -7.17
C VAL A 542 -1.04 13.89 -7.31
N TRP A 543 -1.53 14.11 -8.52
CA TRP A 543 -2.96 14.30 -8.78
C TRP A 543 -3.83 13.07 -8.47
N VAL A 544 -3.27 11.85 -8.64
CA VAL A 544 -3.94 10.59 -8.29
C VAL A 544 -4.01 10.46 -6.78
N THR A 545 -2.90 10.68 -6.08
CA THR A 545 -2.83 10.57 -4.62
C THR A 545 -3.72 11.60 -3.94
N VAL A 546 -3.79 12.84 -4.45
CA VAL A 546 -4.74 13.88 -3.99
C VAL A 546 -6.19 13.41 -4.15
N PHE A 547 -6.54 12.80 -5.30
CA PHE A 547 -7.88 12.26 -5.50
C PHE A 547 -8.24 11.19 -4.46
N PHE A 548 -7.36 10.22 -4.24
CA PHE A 548 -7.58 9.16 -3.25
C PHE A 548 -7.65 9.69 -1.81
N ALA A 549 -6.91 10.74 -1.48
CA ALA A 549 -6.98 11.37 -0.17
C ALA A 549 -8.31 12.11 0.09
N ILE A 550 -8.95 12.65 -0.95
CA ILE A 550 -10.21 13.41 -0.84
C ILE A 550 -11.44 12.48 -0.78
N VAL A 551 -11.43 11.35 -1.48
CA VAL A 551 -12.57 10.43 -1.59
C VAL A 551 -13.15 10.03 -0.22
N PRO A 552 -12.37 9.69 0.82
CA PRO A 552 -12.90 9.32 2.13
C PRO A 552 -13.51 10.47 2.93
N VAL A 553 -13.25 11.71 2.56
CA VAL A 553 -13.64 12.90 3.36
C VAL A 553 -15.16 13.09 3.41
N ALA A 554 -15.83 12.90 2.28
CA ALA A 554 -17.29 13.09 2.21
C ALA A 554 -18.06 12.07 3.06
N PRO A 555 -17.81 10.75 2.99
CA PRO A 555 -18.47 9.77 3.86
C PRO A 555 -18.15 10.00 5.32
N LEU A 556 -16.90 10.30 5.68
CA LEU A 556 -16.51 10.60 7.06
C LEU A 556 -17.23 11.83 7.60
N ALA A 557 -17.23 12.95 6.87
CA ALA A 557 -17.92 14.18 7.26
C ALA A 557 -19.42 13.94 7.48
N LEU A 558 -20.07 13.16 6.61
CA LEU A 558 -21.48 12.83 6.75
C LEU A 558 -21.77 11.90 7.93
N VAL A 559 -20.89 10.94 8.20
CA VAL A 559 -20.98 10.09 9.40
C VAL A 559 -20.90 10.95 10.67
N LEU A 560 -19.93 11.85 10.75
CA LEU A 560 -19.76 12.77 11.90
C LEU A 560 -20.98 13.68 12.09
N LEU A 561 -21.50 14.26 11.02
CA LEU A 561 -22.68 15.13 11.07
C LEU A 561 -23.95 14.35 11.47
N GLN A 562 -24.14 13.13 10.96
CA GLN A 562 -25.27 12.28 11.33
C GLN A 562 -25.21 11.83 12.80
N ALA A 563 -24.02 11.47 13.28
CA ALA A 563 -23.81 11.04 14.67
C ALA A 563 -24.04 12.19 15.66
N GLY A 564 -23.65 13.44 15.29
CA GLY A 564 -23.78 14.64 16.11
C GLY A 564 -25.13 15.41 16.00
N SER A 565 -26.00 15.02 15.05
CA SER A 565 -27.19 15.80 14.72
C SER A 565 -28.20 15.90 15.88
N ARG A 566 -28.58 17.14 16.24
CA ARG A 566 -29.74 17.44 17.09
C ARG A 566 -31.04 17.35 16.26
N ARG A 567 -32.16 17.09 16.92
CA ARG A 567 -33.48 17.40 16.40
C ARG A 567 -33.55 18.94 16.23
N THR A 568 -33.46 19.46 15.01
CA THR A 568 -34.10 20.73 14.73
C THR A 568 -35.57 20.47 14.90
N ALA A 569 -36.18 21.08 15.91
CA ALA A 569 -37.62 21.13 16.04
C ALA A 569 -38.12 21.78 14.73
N SER A 570 -38.65 20.97 13.86
CA SER A 570 -39.44 21.41 12.71
C SER A 570 -40.54 22.25 13.27
N GLY A 571 -40.63 23.51 12.85
CA GLY A 571 -41.52 24.53 13.35
C GLY A 571 -42.90 24.02 13.70
N ALA A 572 -43.24 24.12 14.97
CA ALA A 572 -44.61 24.32 15.33
C ALA A 572 -44.99 25.68 14.73
N GLY A 573 -45.69 25.63 13.62
CA GLY A 573 -46.35 26.80 13.10
C GLY A 573 -47.21 27.37 14.25
N THR A 574 -46.89 28.55 14.67
CA THR A 574 -47.85 29.38 15.40
C THR A 574 -48.98 29.61 14.41
N VAL A 575 -50.04 28.81 14.56
CA VAL A 575 -51.37 29.18 14.09
C VAL A 575 -51.76 30.36 14.95
N SER A 576 -51.58 31.57 14.42
CA SER A 576 -52.31 32.74 14.89
C SER A 576 -53.79 32.49 14.56
N GLY A 577 -54.58 32.14 15.57
CA GLY A 577 -56.02 32.17 15.47
C GLY A 577 -56.51 33.62 15.27
N PRO A 578 -57.66 33.80 14.60
CA PRO A 578 -58.16 35.14 14.33
C PRO A 578 -58.55 35.81 15.64
N ALA A 579 -58.12 37.06 15.81
CA ALA A 579 -58.57 37.94 16.86
C ALA A 579 -60.11 38.17 16.70
N SER A 580 -60.87 37.82 17.72
CA SER A 580 -62.25 38.25 17.81
C SER A 580 -62.29 39.73 18.25
N ASP A 581 -62.79 40.54 17.30
CA ASP A 581 -63.27 41.87 17.59
C ASP A 581 -64.47 41.78 18.55
N ASP A 582 -64.32 42.34 19.78
CA ASP A 582 -65.42 42.86 20.61
C ASP A 582 -64.86 43.97 21.47
N ALA A 583 -65.11 45.21 21.04
CA ALA A 583 -64.90 46.41 21.81
C ALA A 583 -66.25 46.93 22.33
N PRO A 584 -66.38 47.34 23.54
CA PRO A 584 -67.51 48.25 23.91
C PRO A 584 -67.04 49.71 23.87
N ILE A 585 -67.87 50.46 23.17
CA ILE A 585 -67.87 51.90 23.05
C ILE A 585 -68.11 52.55 24.42
N ALA A 586 -67.33 53.54 24.84
CA ALA A 586 -67.72 54.52 25.86
C ALA A 586 -67.24 55.89 25.41
N GLY A 587 -68.18 56.78 25.36
CA GLY A 587 -68.10 58.12 24.75
C GLY A 587 -67.38 59.16 25.60
N PRO A 588 -67.47 60.44 25.21
CA PRO A 588 -66.48 61.46 25.53
C PRO A 588 -66.84 62.25 26.83
N VAL A 589 -65.85 62.65 27.57
CA VAL A 589 -65.97 63.75 28.53
C VAL A 589 -64.97 64.82 28.23
N THR A 590 -65.56 65.98 28.04
CA THR A 590 -64.97 67.28 27.81
C THR A 590 -64.23 67.82 29.05
N ALA A 591 -63.26 68.68 28.81
CA ALA A 591 -63.10 70.04 29.32
C ALA A 591 -61.78 70.35 30.03
N THR A 592 -61.19 71.36 29.48
CA THR A 592 -60.60 72.60 30.05
C THR A 592 -59.44 72.49 31.05
N ALA A 593 -58.37 73.01 30.69
CA ALA A 593 -57.65 74.25 30.94
C ALA A 593 -56.26 74.19 30.29
#